data_d02343eaf40d22c7d76b1fe5ce82eaee
#
_entry.id   d02343eaf40d22c7d76b1fe5ce82eaee
#
_cell.length_a   1.000
_cell.length_b   1.000
_cell.length_c   1.000
_cell.angle_alpha   90.00
_cell.angle_beta   90.00
_cell.angle_gamma   90.00
#
_symmetry.space_group_name_H-M   'P 1'
#
loop_
_entity.id
_entity.type
_entity.pdbx_description
1 polymer ?
#
loop_
_entity_poly.entity_id
_entity_poly.type
_entity_poly.pdbx_seq_one_letter_code
_entity_poly.pdbx_strand_id
1 'polypeptide(L)'
;MKKISLIILVITASFLSGFAFNTIITEQSKKTIKMKKVTGIGGIFFKCKDPKKMNEWYKTHLGFETSQYGTNFEWREAADPAKKGSTQWSPFAETTKYFEPSAKDFMINYRVENLEALVEQLKNEGVTIVDKIESFDYGKFVHIIDVEGNKIELWEPAAE
;
A
#
# COMPACT_ATOMS: atom_id res chain seq x y z
N MET A 1 20.99 -8.33 -63.34
CA MET A 1 21.48 -8.89 -62.07
C MET A 1 21.62 -7.84 -60.98
N LYS A 2 22.26 -6.67 -61.16
CA LYS A 2 22.45 -5.64 -60.13
C LYS A 2 21.17 -5.03 -59.53
N LYS A 3 20.08 -4.89 -60.30
CA LYS A 3 18.79 -4.35 -59.80
C LYS A 3 18.03 -5.30 -58.89
N ILE A 4 18.11 -6.62 -59.12
CA ILE A 4 17.46 -7.64 -58.29
C ILE A 4 18.17 -7.74 -56.92
N SER A 5 19.50 -7.66 -56.88
CA SER A 5 20.28 -7.67 -55.62
C SER A 5 19.96 -6.46 -54.74
N LEU A 6 19.72 -5.28 -55.35
CA LEU A 6 19.37 -4.09 -54.59
C LEU A 6 17.96 -4.19 -53.93
N ILE A 7 17.00 -4.76 -54.65
CA ILE A 7 15.63 -4.97 -54.15
C ILE A 7 15.63 -5.95 -52.97
N ILE A 8 16.38 -7.05 -53.09
CA ILE A 8 16.49 -8.05 -52.02
C ILE A 8 17.15 -7.40 -50.77
N LEU A 9 18.17 -6.57 -50.94
CA LEU A 9 18.83 -5.88 -49.84
C LEU A 9 17.89 -4.91 -49.10
N VAL A 10 17.04 -4.16 -49.81
CA VAL A 10 16.06 -3.24 -49.23
C VAL A 10 14.97 -3.97 -48.47
N ILE A 11 14.48 -5.12 -48.99
CA ILE A 11 13.46 -5.93 -48.33
C ILE A 11 14.00 -6.56 -47.05
N THR A 12 15.25 -7.04 -47.03
CA THR A 12 15.86 -7.63 -45.84
C THR A 12 16.14 -6.56 -44.77
N ALA A 13 16.58 -5.36 -45.15
CA ALA A 13 16.78 -4.26 -44.22
C ALA A 13 15.48 -3.78 -43.59
N SER A 14 14.39 -3.72 -44.35
CA SER A 14 13.05 -3.36 -43.83
C SER A 14 12.49 -4.41 -42.87
N PHE A 15 12.74 -5.71 -43.13
CA PHE A 15 12.31 -6.80 -42.23
C PHE A 15 13.08 -6.79 -40.91
N LEU A 16 14.40 -6.55 -40.96
CA LEU A 16 15.25 -6.48 -39.77
C LEU A 16 14.91 -5.25 -38.90
N SER A 17 14.64 -4.08 -39.51
CA SER A 17 14.23 -2.89 -38.75
C SER A 17 12.82 -3.06 -38.14
N GLY A 18 11.89 -3.69 -38.83
CA GLY A 18 10.55 -4.01 -38.30
C GLY A 18 10.61 -4.98 -37.12
N PHE A 19 11.49 -5.98 -37.19
CA PHE A 19 11.67 -6.94 -36.10
C PHE A 19 12.32 -6.28 -34.86
N ALA A 20 13.35 -5.47 -35.06
CA ALA A 20 14.00 -4.72 -33.98
C ALA A 20 13.03 -3.73 -33.31
N PHE A 21 12.20 -3.03 -34.08
CA PHE A 21 11.23 -2.08 -33.57
C PHE A 21 10.13 -2.79 -32.74
N ASN A 22 9.65 -3.95 -33.23
CA ASN A 22 8.66 -4.74 -32.50
C ASN A 22 9.23 -5.33 -31.20
N THR A 23 10.51 -5.73 -31.20
CA THR A 23 11.18 -6.24 -29.99
C THR A 23 11.35 -5.13 -28.95
N ILE A 24 11.73 -3.92 -29.36
CA ILE A 24 11.87 -2.76 -28.47
C ILE A 24 10.52 -2.37 -27.87
N ILE A 25 9.44 -2.35 -28.67
CA ILE A 25 8.09 -2.05 -28.16
C ILE A 25 7.63 -3.15 -27.18
N THR A 26 7.94 -4.42 -27.45
CA THR A 26 7.55 -5.54 -26.60
C THR A 26 8.34 -5.54 -25.28
N GLU A 27 9.61 -5.16 -25.28
CA GLU A 27 10.40 -5.00 -24.05
C GLU A 27 10.00 -3.78 -23.23
N GLN A 28 9.67 -2.65 -23.87
CA GLN A 28 9.13 -1.49 -23.16
C GLN A 28 7.76 -1.76 -22.56
N SER A 29 6.91 -2.54 -23.21
CA SER A 29 5.62 -2.97 -22.67
C SER A 29 5.76 -3.96 -21.50
N LYS A 30 6.87 -4.70 -21.39
CA LYS A 30 7.14 -5.64 -20.28
C LYS A 30 7.77 -5.01 -19.04
N LYS A 31 8.15 -3.73 -19.08
CA LYS A 31 8.49 -2.99 -17.88
C LYS A 31 7.22 -2.50 -17.18
N THR A 32 6.31 -3.42 -16.87
CA THR A 32 5.26 -3.17 -15.88
C THR A 32 6.00 -2.84 -14.59
N ILE A 33 6.06 -1.57 -14.23
CA ILE A 33 6.52 -1.14 -12.91
C ILE A 33 5.63 -1.91 -11.95
N LYS A 34 6.19 -2.92 -11.27
CA LYS A 34 5.48 -3.67 -10.25
C LYS A 34 5.26 -2.69 -9.11
N MET A 35 4.12 -2.01 -9.12
CA MET A 35 3.75 -1.02 -8.12
C MET A 35 3.75 -1.72 -6.77
N LYS A 36 4.57 -1.27 -5.84
CA LYS A 36 4.51 -1.75 -4.46
C LYS A 36 3.15 -1.34 -3.92
N LYS A 37 2.31 -2.33 -3.63
CA LYS A 37 0.97 -2.07 -3.06
C LYS A 37 1.08 -1.56 -1.62
N VAL A 38 1.90 -2.23 -0.80
CA VAL A 38 2.15 -1.89 0.61
C VAL A 38 3.59 -1.45 0.78
N THR A 39 3.81 -0.34 1.46
CA THR A 39 5.13 0.26 1.72
C THR A 39 5.57 0.11 3.17
N GLY A 40 4.66 -0.20 4.09
CA GLY A 40 4.97 -0.43 5.50
C GLY A 40 3.71 -0.66 6.35
N ILE A 41 3.93 -0.90 7.62
CA ILE A 41 2.86 -0.95 8.62
C ILE A 41 2.64 0.47 9.12
N GLY A 42 1.46 1.02 8.84
CA GLY A 42 1.05 2.35 9.30
C GLY A 42 0.46 2.34 10.72
N GLY A 43 -0.15 1.21 11.14
CA GLY A 43 -0.72 1.11 12.47
C GLY A 43 -0.99 -0.31 12.92
N ILE A 44 -0.95 -0.51 14.23
CA ILE A 44 -1.36 -1.71 14.95
C ILE A 44 -2.42 -1.30 15.94
N PHE A 45 -3.67 -1.68 15.68
CA PHE A 45 -4.84 -1.33 16.46
C PHE A 45 -5.41 -2.58 17.11
N PHE A 46 -5.78 -2.49 18.38
CA PHE A 46 -6.30 -3.64 19.10
C PHE A 46 -7.28 -3.21 20.20
N LYS A 47 -8.21 -4.09 20.53
CA LYS A 47 -9.19 -3.87 21.58
C LYS A 47 -8.61 -4.20 22.95
N CYS A 48 -9.00 -3.41 23.94
CA CYS A 48 -8.71 -3.68 25.34
C CYS A 48 -9.84 -3.13 26.24
N LYS A 49 -9.92 -3.62 27.47
CA LYS A 49 -10.96 -3.20 28.43
C LYS A 49 -10.85 -1.73 28.82
N ASP A 50 -9.64 -1.24 29.01
CA ASP A 50 -9.36 0.12 29.47
C ASP A 50 -8.14 0.68 28.73
N PRO A 51 -8.33 1.43 27.63
CA PRO A 51 -7.25 2.03 26.86
C PRO A 51 -6.35 2.97 27.69
N LYS A 52 -6.93 3.69 28.67
CA LYS A 52 -6.16 4.59 29.52
C LYS A 52 -5.18 3.82 30.40
N LYS A 53 -5.65 2.77 31.07
CA LYS A 53 -4.78 1.90 31.88
C LYS A 53 -3.75 1.19 31.01
N MET A 54 -4.11 0.77 29.80
CA MET A 54 -3.20 0.17 28.86
C MET A 54 -2.06 1.14 28.51
N ASN A 55 -2.38 2.36 28.10
CA ASN A 55 -1.41 3.40 27.80
C ASN A 55 -0.47 3.67 29.00
N GLU A 56 -1.04 3.80 30.21
CA GLU A 56 -0.25 4.05 31.41
C GLU A 56 0.68 2.89 31.75
N TRP A 57 0.24 1.66 31.60
CA TRP A 57 1.07 0.47 31.81
C TRP A 57 2.28 0.45 30.87
N TYR A 58 2.05 0.67 29.56
CA TYR A 58 3.14 0.70 28.56
C TYR A 58 4.10 1.87 28.77
N LYS A 59 3.58 3.03 29.18
CA LYS A 59 4.40 4.16 29.54
C LYS A 59 5.30 3.85 30.74
N THR A 60 4.73 3.29 31.79
CA THR A 60 5.44 3.03 33.05
C THR A 60 6.48 1.91 32.91
N HIS A 61 6.13 0.82 32.22
CA HIS A 61 6.95 -0.39 32.21
C HIS A 61 7.82 -0.52 30.97
N LEU A 62 7.44 0.08 29.85
CA LEU A 62 8.18 -0.05 28.58
C LEU A 62 8.65 1.31 28.03
N GLY A 63 8.38 2.41 28.72
CA GLY A 63 8.87 3.73 28.33
C GLY A 63 8.19 4.31 27.08
N PHE A 64 6.97 3.87 26.74
CA PHE A 64 6.24 4.45 25.62
C PHE A 64 5.84 5.90 25.92
N GLU A 65 6.04 6.79 24.96
CA GLU A 65 5.53 8.16 25.01
C GLU A 65 4.08 8.17 24.55
N THR A 66 3.16 7.75 25.42
CA THR A 66 1.75 7.60 25.08
C THR A 66 0.95 8.89 25.19
N SER A 67 0.05 9.10 24.24
CA SER A 67 -1.06 10.06 24.26
C SER A 67 -2.38 9.33 24.54
N GLN A 68 -3.50 10.05 24.46
CA GLN A 68 -4.83 9.41 24.49
C GLN A 68 -5.08 8.45 23.33
N TYR A 69 -4.33 8.58 22.21
CA TYR A 69 -4.44 7.76 21.02
C TYR A 69 -3.40 6.64 20.95
N GLY A 70 -2.58 6.47 21.99
CA GLY A 70 -1.45 5.52 21.97
C GLY A 70 -0.12 6.22 21.71
N THR A 71 0.77 5.57 21.00
CA THR A 71 2.11 6.09 20.65
C THR A 71 2.44 5.87 19.17
N ASN A 72 3.40 6.63 18.68
CA ASN A 72 3.85 6.56 17.29
C ASN A 72 5.34 6.18 17.23
N PHE A 73 5.68 5.19 16.42
CA PHE A 73 7.06 4.78 16.18
C PHE A 73 7.51 5.30 14.81
N GLU A 74 8.51 6.15 14.81
CA GLU A 74 9.10 6.63 13.56
C GLU A 74 10.16 5.65 13.05
N TRP A 75 10.20 5.48 11.74
CA TRP A 75 11.17 4.66 11.04
C TRP A 75 11.54 5.29 9.68
N ARG A 76 12.50 4.69 8.99
CA ARG A 76 12.90 5.12 7.65
C ARG A 76 12.81 3.97 6.66
N GLU A 77 12.47 4.28 5.41
CA GLU A 77 12.43 3.25 4.37
C GLU A 77 13.83 2.71 4.11
N ALA A 78 13.99 1.38 4.09
CA ALA A 78 15.28 0.74 3.86
C ALA A 78 15.85 1.04 2.46
N ALA A 79 14.96 1.23 1.46
CA ALA A 79 15.36 1.53 0.08
C ALA A 79 15.71 3.02 -0.13
N ASP A 80 15.18 3.91 0.70
CA ASP A 80 15.43 5.36 0.67
C ASP A 80 15.39 5.93 2.10
N PRO A 81 16.52 5.99 2.80
CA PRO A 81 16.57 6.47 4.18
C PRO A 81 16.20 7.95 4.38
N ALA A 82 16.04 8.74 3.31
CA ALA A 82 15.51 10.10 3.39
C ALA A 82 13.99 10.09 3.66
N LYS A 83 13.29 9.06 3.21
CA LYS A 83 11.85 8.91 3.44
C LYS A 83 11.57 8.42 4.85
N LYS A 84 10.75 9.18 5.55
CA LYS A 84 10.24 8.83 6.87
C LYS A 84 8.96 8.00 6.74
N GLY A 85 8.77 7.12 7.68
CA GLY A 85 7.53 6.41 7.92
C GLY A 85 7.22 6.38 9.40
N SER A 86 6.00 6.01 9.73
CA SER A 86 5.57 5.87 11.11
C SER A 86 4.61 4.70 11.26
N THR A 87 4.56 4.15 12.46
CA THR A 87 3.61 3.10 12.85
C THR A 87 2.91 3.54 14.12
N GLN A 88 1.62 3.77 14.02
CA GLN A 88 0.77 4.11 15.14
C GLN A 88 0.42 2.85 15.94
N TRP A 89 0.68 2.81 17.23
CA TRP A 89 0.22 1.80 18.15
C TRP A 89 -0.96 2.35 18.98
N SER A 90 -2.14 1.76 18.83
CA SER A 90 -3.37 2.30 19.42
C SER A 90 -4.22 1.24 20.10
N PRO A 91 -4.41 1.31 21.42
CA PRO A 91 -5.43 0.56 22.12
C PRO A 91 -6.79 1.22 21.95
N PHE A 92 -7.79 0.42 21.56
CA PHE A 92 -9.20 0.82 21.45
C PHE A 92 -10.03 0.18 22.55
N ALA A 93 -11.11 0.83 22.96
CA ALA A 93 -12.06 0.20 23.87
C ALA A 93 -12.64 -1.09 23.26
N GLU A 94 -12.85 -2.13 24.06
CA GLU A 94 -13.42 -3.40 23.60
C GLU A 94 -14.81 -3.23 22.95
N THR A 95 -15.54 -2.18 23.30
CA THR A 95 -16.84 -1.83 22.75
C THR A 95 -16.78 -1.07 21.43
N THR A 96 -15.59 -0.79 20.92
CA THR A 96 -15.46 -0.05 19.65
C THR A 96 -16.10 -0.81 18.48
N LYS A 97 -16.79 -0.06 17.64
CA LYS A 97 -17.32 -0.55 16.35
C LYS A 97 -16.39 -0.30 15.18
N TYR A 98 -15.27 0.34 15.42
CA TYR A 98 -14.34 0.73 14.35
C TYR A 98 -13.82 -0.47 13.56
N PHE A 99 -13.74 -1.66 14.19
CA PHE A 99 -13.27 -2.88 13.53
C PHE A 99 -14.37 -3.65 12.79
N GLU A 100 -15.65 -3.25 12.93
CA GLU A 100 -16.74 -3.89 12.18
C GLU A 100 -16.54 -3.74 10.65
N PRO A 101 -16.90 -4.77 9.84
CA PRO A 101 -17.64 -5.98 10.22
C PRO A 101 -16.78 -7.12 10.76
N SER A 102 -15.45 -6.96 10.93
CA SER A 102 -14.58 -7.99 11.51
C SER A 102 -14.92 -8.23 12.99
N ALA A 103 -15.00 -9.49 13.38
CA ALA A 103 -15.16 -9.90 14.78
C ALA A 103 -13.83 -10.01 15.54
N LYS A 104 -12.72 -9.68 14.90
CA LYS A 104 -11.39 -9.77 15.51
C LYS A 104 -11.13 -8.59 16.44
N ASP A 105 -10.26 -8.81 17.42
CA ASP A 105 -9.89 -7.79 18.41
C ASP A 105 -8.68 -6.94 17.98
N PHE A 106 -8.30 -7.04 16.71
CA PHE A 106 -7.24 -6.22 16.12
C PHE A 106 -7.58 -5.78 14.70
N MET A 107 -6.92 -4.73 14.25
CA MET A 107 -6.90 -4.27 12.87
C MET A 107 -5.50 -3.74 12.54
N ILE A 108 -4.98 -4.10 11.37
CA ILE A 108 -3.70 -3.59 10.89
C ILE A 108 -3.96 -2.50 9.86
N ASN A 109 -3.28 -1.37 10.03
CA ASN A 109 -3.21 -0.33 9.01
C ASN A 109 -1.94 -0.56 8.19
N TYR A 110 -2.08 -0.61 6.86
CA TYR A 110 -0.96 -0.68 5.93
C TYR A 110 -0.80 0.65 5.20
N ARG A 111 0.43 1.19 5.27
CA ARG A 111 0.81 2.34 4.46
C ARG A 111 0.95 1.92 3.00
N VAL A 112 0.34 2.69 2.10
CA VAL A 112 0.33 2.44 0.66
C VAL A 112 0.72 3.68 -0.13
N GLU A 113 1.02 3.50 -1.40
CA GLU A 113 1.17 4.57 -2.39
C GLU A 113 0.00 4.49 -3.37
N ASN A 114 -0.56 5.63 -3.78
CA ASN A 114 -1.64 5.76 -4.76
C ASN A 114 -2.87 4.90 -4.40
N LEU A 115 -3.55 5.28 -3.32
CA LEU A 115 -4.67 4.55 -2.75
C LEU A 115 -5.82 4.36 -3.75
N GLU A 116 -6.12 5.37 -4.58
CA GLU A 116 -7.19 5.29 -5.57
C GLU A 116 -6.93 4.19 -6.61
N ALA A 117 -5.72 4.16 -7.16
CA ALA A 117 -5.36 3.12 -8.14
C ALA A 117 -5.33 1.73 -7.50
N LEU A 118 -4.87 1.63 -6.25
CA LEU A 118 -4.88 0.38 -5.51
C LEU A 118 -6.30 -0.12 -5.25
N VAL A 119 -7.22 0.75 -4.84
CA VAL A 119 -8.62 0.40 -4.58
C VAL A 119 -9.31 -0.08 -5.86
N GLU A 120 -9.07 0.60 -6.99
CA GLU A 120 -9.62 0.17 -8.28
C GLU A 120 -9.09 -1.21 -8.69
N GLN A 121 -7.79 -1.46 -8.50
CA GLN A 121 -7.22 -2.77 -8.75
C GLN A 121 -7.81 -3.84 -7.84
N LEU A 122 -7.95 -3.58 -6.54
CA LEU A 122 -8.50 -4.53 -5.58
C LEU A 122 -9.97 -4.86 -5.88
N LYS A 123 -10.77 -3.90 -6.33
CA LYS A 123 -12.14 -4.15 -6.81
C LYS A 123 -12.16 -5.09 -8.01
N ASN A 124 -11.27 -4.88 -8.99
CA ASN A 124 -11.17 -5.73 -10.17
C ASN A 124 -10.67 -7.15 -9.81
N GLU A 125 -9.91 -7.28 -8.73
CA GLU A 125 -9.45 -8.56 -8.16
C GLU A 125 -10.52 -9.24 -7.27
N GLY A 126 -11.70 -8.61 -7.06
CA GLY A 126 -12.80 -9.15 -6.26
C GLY A 126 -12.63 -9.00 -4.74
N VAL A 127 -11.72 -8.12 -4.29
CA VAL A 127 -11.53 -7.84 -2.87
C VAL A 127 -12.69 -7.01 -2.34
N THR A 128 -13.22 -7.36 -1.17
CA THR A 128 -14.29 -6.60 -0.52
C THR A 128 -13.78 -5.27 0.01
N ILE A 129 -14.29 -4.17 -0.54
CA ILE A 129 -14.06 -2.82 -0.03
C ILE A 129 -15.22 -2.48 0.92
N VAL A 130 -14.90 -2.09 2.15
CA VAL A 130 -15.90 -1.88 3.22
C VAL A 130 -16.59 -0.52 3.10
N ASP A 131 -15.84 0.50 2.71
CA ASP A 131 -16.29 1.89 2.72
C ASP A 131 -15.69 2.69 1.55
N LYS A 132 -15.96 3.99 1.53
CA LYS A 132 -15.38 4.92 0.54
C LYS A 132 -14.03 5.43 1.04
N ILE A 133 -13.17 5.87 0.10
CA ILE A 133 -11.97 6.59 0.46
C ILE A 133 -12.36 7.88 1.19
N GLU A 134 -11.87 8.03 2.41
CA GLU A 134 -11.96 9.25 3.21
C GLU A 134 -10.63 10.00 3.17
N SER A 135 -10.70 11.35 3.07
CA SER A 135 -9.52 12.21 2.97
C SER A 135 -9.47 13.17 4.17
N PHE A 136 -8.31 13.24 4.79
CA PHE A 136 -7.99 14.11 5.92
C PHE A 136 -6.67 14.85 5.67
N ASP A 137 -6.32 15.82 6.52
CA ASP A 137 -5.08 16.58 6.40
C ASP A 137 -3.82 15.69 6.52
N TYR A 138 -3.94 14.53 7.18
CA TYR A 138 -2.87 13.55 7.41
C TYR A 138 -2.90 12.35 6.46
N GLY A 139 -3.78 12.33 5.46
CA GLY A 139 -3.81 11.30 4.43
C GLY A 139 -5.20 10.80 4.06
N LYS A 140 -5.22 9.74 3.24
CA LYS A 140 -6.43 9.08 2.74
C LYS A 140 -6.52 7.68 3.29
N PHE A 141 -7.75 7.23 3.55
CA PHE A 141 -8.02 5.95 4.20
C PHE A 141 -9.15 5.20 3.49
N VAL A 142 -9.07 3.89 3.49
CA VAL A 142 -10.15 2.99 3.08
C VAL A 142 -9.98 1.65 3.80
N HIS A 143 -11.08 0.95 4.02
CA HIS A 143 -11.03 -0.37 4.63
C HIS A 143 -11.40 -1.47 3.64
N ILE A 144 -10.73 -2.61 3.80
CA ILE A 144 -10.96 -3.84 3.04
C ILE A 144 -11.10 -5.03 3.98
N ILE A 145 -11.58 -6.15 3.46
CA ILE A 145 -11.64 -7.42 4.19
C ILE A 145 -10.71 -8.41 3.49
N ASP A 146 -9.88 -9.11 4.27
CA ASP A 146 -9.04 -10.19 3.77
C ASP A 146 -9.78 -11.54 3.71
N VAL A 147 -9.09 -12.58 3.25
CA VAL A 147 -9.64 -13.93 3.06
C VAL A 147 -10.10 -14.61 4.35
N GLU A 148 -9.64 -14.15 5.52
CA GLU A 148 -9.98 -14.67 6.85
C GLU A 148 -10.98 -13.75 7.58
N GLY A 149 -11.51 -12.72 6.92
CA GLY A 149 -12.46 -11.77 7.49
C GLY A 149 -11.84 -10.73 8.42
N ASN A 150 -10.52 -10.53 8.36
CA ASN A 150 -9.90 -9.43 9.08
C ASN A 150 -10.19 -8.11 8.35
N LYS A 151 -10.61 -7.08 9.09
CA LYS A 151 -10.66 -5.72 8.56
C LYS A 151 -9.24 -5.16 8.52
N ILE A 152 -8.88 -4.61 7.39
CA ILE A 152 -7.59 -3.97 7.12
C ILE A 152 -7.87 -2.53 6.75
N GLU A 153 -7.10 -1.61 7.28
CA GLU A 153 -7.09 -0.22 6.88
C GLU A 153 -5.91 0.03 5.93
N LEU A 154 -6.18 0.63 4.78
CA LEU A 154 -5.16 1.11 3.84
C LEU A 154 -5.04 2.62 3.98
N TRP A 155 -3.82 3.10 4.17
CA TRP A 155 -3.51 4.50 4.40
C TRP A 155 -2.46 5.02 3.42
N GLU A 156 -2.83 6.04 2.65
CA GLU A 156 -1.89 6.86 1.88
C GLU A 156 -1.63 8.14 2.67
N PRO A 157 -0.42 8.34 3.21
CA PRO A 157 -0.07 9.59 3.90
C PRO A 157 -0.25 10.81 3.02
N ALA A 158 -0.56 11.96 3.62
CA ALA A 158 -0.48 13.24 2.93
C ALA A 158 0.97 13.48 2.42
N ALA A 159 1.10 14.18 1.31
CA ALA A 159 2.42 14.61 0.83
C ALA A 159 3.05 15.58 1.86
N GLU A 160 4.34 15.40 2.17
CA GLU A 160 5.12 16.31 3.01
C GLU A 160 5.39 17.62 2.28
#